data_18db5ff8a39f1b5da04ab64c1e05cc9e
#
_entry.id   18db5ff8a39f1b5da04ab64c1e05cc9e
#
_cell.length_a   1.000
_cell.length_b   1.000
_cell.length_c   1.000
_cell.angle_alpha   90.00
_cell.angle_beta   90.00
_cell.angle_gamma   90.00
#
_symmetry.space_group_name_H-M   'P 1'
#
loop_
_entity.id
_entity.type
_entity.pdbx_description
1 polymer ?
#
loop_
_entity_poly.entity_id
_entity_poly.type
_entity_poly.pdbx_seq_one_letter_code
_entity_poly.pdbx_strand_id
1 'polypeptide(L)'
;MKYKLIYSLAIASLLSIYHTSAQEKTDSQAERFKYGGITENADNLNVLEKATSGLYYQHNYMIKREGILQKKTDTLFLALGFTQSVFYDPLYKQELENQRLARISRSKKARLINPEHENLTDIVDLININSDYAEDDPGDPLQIYKNRTTGVVSSIYNSYVDNIRCNQNIDQMHQWQMIEETDTILGYVCQKACLTYAGRDYTAWFTTEIPINDGPWKFWGLPGLILKVVDKEEQFEWVAIGLENIDGDIVMNKGDYEKANPTQFRDFINRATSSIMVSFYNNGVLYMTNKERPYTKTPIELFEKE
;
A
#
# COMPACT_ATOMS: atom_id res chain seq x y z
N MET A 1 17.52 -24.35 -2.47
CA MET A 1 18.19 -23.60 -3.55
C MET A 1 17.29 -23.31 -4.76
N LYS A 2 16.26 -24.11 -5.07
CA LYS A 2 15.34 -23.87 -6.22
C LYS A 2 14.32 -22.75 -6.01
N TYR A 3 13.97 -22.42 -4.78
CA TYR A 3 12.95 -21.38 -4.48
C TYR A 3 13.47 -19.94 -4.57
N LYS A 4 14.79 -19.70 -4.38
CA LYS A 4 15.41 -18.38 -4.58
C LYS A 4 15.37 -17.90 -6.04
N LEU A 5 15.37 -18.81 -6.99
CA LEU A 5 15.37 -18.45 -8.44
C LEU A 5 13.99 -18.05 -8.95
N ILE A 6 12.91 -18.61 -8.37
CA ILE A 6 11.53 -18.35 -8.81
C ILE A 6 11.07 -16.95 -8.34
N TYR A 7 11.44 -16.56 -7.12
CA TYR A 7 11.12 -15.22 -6.60
C TYR A 7 11.92 -14.12 -7.31
N SER A 8 13.20 -14.38 -7.64
CA SER A 8 14.02 -13.46 -8.43
C SER A 8 13.47 -13.24 -9.85
N LEU A 9 12.90 -14.27 -10.48
CA LEU A 9 12.28 -14.17 -11.80
C LEU A 9 10.93 -13.45 -11.78
N ALA A 10 10.12 -13.60 -10.72
CA ALA A 10 8.87 -12.87 -10.57
C ALA A 10 9.11 -11.37 -10.32
N ILE A 11 10.10 -11.03 -9.50
CA ILE A 11 10.51 -9.63 -9.26
C ILE A 11 11.13 -9.05 -10.53
N ALA A 12 11.97 -9.80 -11.26
CA ALA A 12 12.56 -9.37 -12.53
C ALA A 12 11.49 -9.18 -13.63
N SER A 13 10.42 -9.99 -13.65
CA SER A 13 9.31 -9.82 -14.60
C SER A 13 8.46 -8.59 -14.27
N LEU A 14 8.24 -8.28 -13.00
CA LEU A 14 7.60 -7.04 -12.58
C LEU A 14 8.45 -5.81 -12.97
N LEU A 15 9.76 -5.87 -12.76
CA LEU A 15 10.70 -4.82 -13.16
C LEU A 15 10.79 -4.67 -14.69
N SER A 16 10.75 -5.76 -15.46
CA SER A 16 10.80 -5.70 -16.93
C SER A 16 9.55 -5.07 -17.52
N ILE A 17 8.37 -5.26 -16.92
CA ILE A 17 7.12 -4.62 -17.34
C ILE A 17 7.19 -3.11 -17.08
N TYR A 18 7.81 -2.67 -15.99
CA TYR A 18 8.05 -1.25 -15.72
C TYR A 18 9.07 -0.61 -16.69
N HIS A 19 10.10 -1.35 -17.14
CA HIS A 19 11.12 -0.84 -18.05
C HIS A 19 10.66 -0.80 -19.52
N THR A 20 9.83 -1.73 -19.96
CA THR A 20 9.39 -1.76 -21.37
C THR A 20 8.33 -0.70 -21.69
N SER A 21 7.54 -0.24 -20.73
CA SER A 21 6.61 0.87 -20.95
C SER A 21 7.28 2.25 -20.98
N ALA A 22 8.53 2.34 -20.49
CA ALA A 22 9.31 3.59 -20.46
C ALA A 22 10.14 3.84 -21.72
N GLN A 23 10.33 2.83 -22.60
CA GLN A 23 11.22 2.95 -23.76
C GLN A 23 10.59 3.50 -25.05
N GLU A 24 9.29 3.83 -25.08
CA GLU A 24 8.62 4.33 -26.30
C GLU A 24 8.28 5.83 -26.29
N LYS A 25 8.93 6.67 -25.45
CA LYS A 25 8.82 8.13 -25.58
C LYS A 25 10.20 8.77 -25.73
N THR A 26 10.54 9.05 -26.98
CA THR A 26 11.67 9.91 -27.36
C THR A 26 11.43 11.37 -26.92
N ASP A 27 12.49 11.91 -26.26
CA ASP A 27 12.83 13.32 -26.07
C ASP A 27 11.84 14.28 -25.36
N SER A 28 12.06 14.46 -24.11
CA SER A 28 12.40 15.65 -23.30
C SER A 28 11.99 15.42 -21.84
N GLN A 29 12.94 15.31 -20.93
CA GLN A 29 12.82 14.99 -19.52
C GLN A 29 12.26 13.57 -19.27
N ALA A 30 13.15 12.60 -19.06
CA ALA A 30 12.77 11.27 -18.57
C ALA A 30 11.88 11.45 -17.34
N GLU A 31 10.61 11.08 -17.46
CA GLU A 31 9.65 11.19 -16.36
C GLU A 31 10.12 10.27 -15.23
N ARG A 32 10.60 10.86 -14.13
CA ARG A 32 11.11 10.09 -13.00
C ARG A 32 10.04 9.16 -12.47
N PHE A 33 10.46 7.97 -12.07
CA PHE A 33 9.56 7.02 -11.42
C PHE A 33 8.99 7.64 -10.13
N LYS A 34 7.71 7.38 -9.83
CA LYS A 34 6.99 7.98 -8.69
C LYS A 34 6.57 6.88 -7.71
N TYR A 35 7.08 6.97 -6.49
CA TYR A 35 6.78 6.05 -5.39
C TYR A 35 5.71 6.63 -4.47
N GLY A 36 4.72 5.84 -4.11
CA GLY A 36 3.51 6.32 -3.43
C GLY A 36 2.58 7.09 -4.37
N GLY A 37 1.70 7.90 -3.82
CA GLY A 37 0.72 8.72 -4.55
C GLY A 37 -0.20 7.90 -5.46
N ILE A 38 -1.45 7.76 -5.08
CA ILE A 38 -2.48 7.06 -5.86
C ILE A 38 -3.42 8.11 -6.42
N THR A 39 -3.24 8.51 -7.68
CA THR A 39 -4.09 9.50 -8.34
C THR A 39 -4.17 9.26 -9.83
N GLU A 40 -5.30 9.62 -10.42
CA GLU A 40 -5.52 9.55 -11.86
C GLU A 40 -4.78 10.62 -12.67
N ASN A 41 -4.34 11.70 -12.02
CA ASN A 41 -3.66 12.81 -12.67
C ASN A 41 -2.30 13.10 -12.00
N ALA A 42 -1.23 13.00 -12.78
CA ALA A 42 0.13 13.28 -12.32
C ALA A 42 0.30 14.73 -11.80
N ASP A 43 -0.49 15.70 -12.30
CA ASP A 43 -0.50 17.07 -11.82
C ASP A 43 -1.03 17.19 -10.38
N ASN A 44 -1.77 16.19 -9.92
CA ASN A 44 -2.29 16.09 -8.56
C ASN A 44 -1.32 15.45 -7.57
N LEU A 45 -0.02 15.43 -7.88
CA LEU A 45 1.02 14.92 -7.00
C LEU A 45 1.90 16.04 -6.45
N ASN A 46 2.20 15.97 -5.16
CA ASN A 46 3.27 16.73 -4.54
C ASN A 46 4.51 15.84 -4.47
N VAL A 47 5.64 16.30 -4.97
CA VAL A 47 6.94 15.68 -4.76
C VAL A 47 7.39 16.03 -3.34
N LEU A 48 7.67 15.01 -2.53
CA LEU A 48 8.15 15.17 -1.16
C LEU A 48 9.68 15.16 -1.12
N GLU A 49 10.29 14.17 -1.76
CA GLU A 49 11.73 13.97 -1.78
C GLU A 49 12.14 12.97 -2.88
N LYS A 50 13.42 12.95 -3.23
CA LYS A 50 14.00 11.93 -4.09
C LYS A 50 14.18 10.61 -3.32
N ALA A 51 13.71 9.50 -3.87
CA ALA A 51 13.98 8.16 -3.37
C ALA A 51 15.32 7.63 -3.91
N THR A 52 16.08 6.95 -3.07
CA THR A 52 17.41 6.40 -3.40
C THR A 52 17.52 4.91 -3.15
N SER A 53 16.70 4.36 -2.28
CA SER A 53 16.71 2.94 -1.93
C SER A 53 15.28 2.41 -1.81
N GLY A 54 15.07 1.15 -2.14
CA GLY A 54 13.79 0.48 -2.05
C GLY A 54 13.90 -0.90 -1.42
N LEU A 55 12.93 -1.26 -0.58
CA LEU A 55 12.81 -2.59 0.00
C LEU A 55 11.47 -3.20 -0.34
N TYR A 56 11.51 -4.47 -0.72
CA TYR A 56 10.34 -5.32 -0.84
C TYR A 56 10.16 -6.11 0.44
N TYR A 57 8.94 -6.07 0.99
CA TYR A 57 8.55 -6.87 2.14
C TYR A 57 7.49 -7.88 1.72
N GLN A 58 7.73 -9.14 2.02
CA GLN A 58 6.67 -10.13 2.06
C GLN A 58 5.83 -9.85 3.32
N HIS A 59 4.55 -9.58 3.13
CA HIS A 59 3.59 -9.36 4.19
C HIS A 59 2.67 -10.58 4.30
N ASN A 60 2.78 -11.32 5.39
CA ASN A 60 1.92 -12.43 5.73
C ASN A 60 0.87 -11.97 6.75
N TYR A 61 -0.39 -12.26 6.48
CA TYR A 61 -1.48 -11.86 7.37
C TYR A 61 -2.65 -12.86 7.33
N MET A 62 -3.48 -12.82 8.37
CA MET A 62 -4.63 -13.70 8.49
C MET A 62 -5.89 -13.02 7.97
N ILE A 63 -6.66 -13.76 7.19
CA ILE A 63 -8.04 -13.40 6.80
C ILE A 63 -8.99 -14.48 7.30
N LYS A 64 -10.26 -14.11 7.46
CA LYS A 64 -11.33 -15.06 7.77
C LYS A 64 -12.27 -15.10 6.57
N ARG A 65 -12.34 -16.27 5.90
CA ARG A 65 -13.25 -16.54 4.79
C ARG A 65 -14.19 -17.68 5.18
N GLU A 66 -15.49 -17.46 5.11
CA GLU A 66 -16.50 -18.47 5.49
C GLU A 66 -16.29 -19.08 6.88
N GLY A 67 -15.84 -18.25 7.82
CA GLY A 67 -15.55 -18.69 9.19
C GLY A 67 -14.17 -19.32 9.41
N ILE A 68 -13.41 -19.62 8.35
CA ILE A 68 -12.12 -20.29 8.41
C ILE A 68 -11.00 -19.25 8.31
N LEU A 69 -10.02 -19.32 9.24
CA LEU A 69 -8.81 -18.50 9.18
C LEU A 69 -7.87 -19.06 8.10
N GLN A 70 -7.39 -18.17 7.24
CA GLN A 70 -6.46 -18.49 6.16
C GLN A 70 -5.33 -17.49 6.16
N LYS A 71 -4.11 -17.96 5.92
CA LYS A 71 -2.94 -17.09 5.74
C LYS A 71 -2.92 -16.56 4.30
N LYS A 72 -2.79 -15.24 4.16
CA LYS A 72 -2.52 -14.57 2.89
C LYS A 72 -1.12 -13.98 2.87
N THR A 73 -0.61 -13.74 1.68
CA THR A 73 0.72 -13.18 1.47
C THR A 73 0.65 -12.14 0.35
N ASP A 74 1.07 -10.91 0.66
CA ASP A 74 1.23 -9.82 -0.30
C ASP A 74 2.69 -9.35 -0.33
N THR A 75 3.06 -8.62 -1.38
CA THR A 75 4.36 -7.96 -1.48
C THR A 75 4.16 -6.46 -1.40
N LEU A 76 4.71 -5.84 -0.36
CA LEU A 76 4.64 -4.41 -0.12
C LEU A 76 6.01 -3.76 -0.34
N PHE A 77 6.02 -2.47 -0.64
CA PHE A 77 7.23 -1.75 -1.00
C PHE A 77 7.46 -0.54 -0.09
N LEU A 78 8.70 -0.38 0.37
CA LEU A 78 9.19 0.79 1.10
C LEU A 78 10.17 1.55 0.22
N ALA A 79 9.79 2.75 -0.25
CA ALA A 79 10.71 3.67 -0.89
C ALA A 79 11.32 4.61 0.15
N LEU A 80 12.64 4.74 0.14
CA LEU A 80 13.44 5.49 1.09
C LEU A 80 14.12 6.67 0.39
N GLY A 81 13.86 7.88 0.88
CA GLY A 81 14.66 9.08 0.63
C GLY A 81 15.55 9.41 1.83
N PHE A 82 16.13 10.61 1.85
CA PHE A 82 17.02 11.03 2.95
C PHE A 82 16.25 11.30 4.25
N THR A 83 15.10 11.98 4.18
CA THR A 83 14.27 12.33 5.35
C THR A 83 12.86 11.73 5.28
N GLN A 84 12.39 11.39 4.09
CA GLN A 84 11.05 10.90 3.84
C GLN A 84 11.09 9.43 3.41
N SER A 85 10.02 8.70 3.71
CA SER A 85 9.76 7.40 3.13
C SER A 85 8.28 7.19 2.86
N VAL A 86 7.97 6.23 1.99
CA VAL A 86 6.60 5.76 1.78
C VAL A 86 6.56 4.24 1.71
N PHE A 87 5.67 3.66 2.49
CA PHE A 87 5.36 2.23 2.47
C PHE A 87 3.97 2.03 1.87
N TYR A 88 3.84 1.19 0.85
CA TYR A 88 2.60 1.02 0.09
C TYR A 88 2.57 -0.31 -0.68
N ASP A 89 1.39 -0.66 -1.21
CA ASP A 89 1.19 -1.79 -2.11
C ASP A 89 1.40 -1.37 -3.58
N PRO A 90 2.47 -1.80 -4.24
CA PRO A 90 2.74 -1.45 -5.63
C PRO A 90 1.74 -2.10 -6.60
N LEU A 91 1.19 -3.28 -6.28
CA LEU A 91 0.20 -3.95 -7.14
C LEU A 91 -1.13 -3.21 -7.13
N TYR A 92 -1.57 -2.73 -5.96
CA TYR A 92 -2.77 -1.89 -5.87
C TYR A 92 -2.62 -0.62 -6.72
N LYS A 93 -1.46 0.03 -6.64
CA LYS A 93 -1.19 1.22 -7.47
C LYS A 93 -1.25 0.92 -8.96
N GLN A 94 -0.66 -0.19 -9.40
CA GLN A 94 -0.68 -0.62 -10.79
C GLN A 94 -2.10 -0.94 -11.25
N GLU A 95 -2.89 -1.64 -10.44
CA GLU A 95 -4.26 -2.02 -10.77
C GLU A 95 -5.15 -0.78 -10.96
N LEU A 96 -5.04 0.22 -10.08
CA LEU A 96 -5.75 1.49 -10.25
C LEU A 96 -5.38 2.20 -11.57
N GLU A 97 -4.11 2.18 -11.95
CA GLU A 97 -3.67 2.75 -13.22
C GLU A 97 -4.24 1.98 -14.42
N ASN A 98 -4.24 0.66 -14.36
CA ASN A 98 -4.84 -0.20 -15.40
C ASN A 98 -6.34 0.10 -15.56
N GLN A 99 -7.07 0.24 -14.47
CA GLN A 99 -8.49 0.61 -14.47
C GLN A 99 -8.71 1.98 -15.08
N ARG A 100 -7.86 2.97 -14.75
CA ARG A 100 -7.90 4.30 -15.34
C ARG A 100 -7.74 4.26 -16.85
N LEU A 101 -6.73 3.56 -17.34
CA LEU A 101 -6.45 3.43 -18.77
C LEU A 101 -7.60 2.71 -19.50
N ALA A 102 -8.18 1.68 -18.91
CA ALA A 102 -9.33 0.99 -19.45
C ALA A 102 -10.55 1.93 -19.56
N ARG A 103 -10.83 2.75 -18.55
CA ARG A 103 -11.90 3.77 -18.58
C ARG A 103 -11.69 4.78 -19.71
N ILE A 104 -10.47 5.33 -19.84
CA ILE A 104 -10.14 6.28 -20.90
C ILE A 104 -10.35 5.66 -22.29
N SER A 105 -9.89 4.43 -22.48
CA SER A 105 -10.05 3.71 -23.75
C SER A 105 -11.52 3.49 -24.10
N ARG A 106 -12.34 3.06 -23.14
CA ARG A 106 -13.80 2.86 -23.32
C ARG A 106 -14.51 4.18 -23.61
N SER A 107 -14.20 5.25 -22.88
CA SER A 107 -14.77 6.58 -23.12
C SER A 107 -14.45 7.11 -24.53
N LYS A 108 -13.22 6.91 -25.03
CA LYS A 108 -12.85 7.26 -26.39
C LYS A 108 -13.62 6.45 -27.41
N LYS A 109 -13.80 5.15 -27.17
CA LYS A 109 -14.56 4.25 -28.05
C LYS A 109 -16.04 4.60 -28.08
N ALA A 110 -16.66 4.90 -26.96
CA ALA A 110 -18.06 5.33 -26.85
C ALA A 110 -18.31 6.62 -27.66
N ARG A 111 -17.43 7.62 -27.55
CA ARG A 111 -17.52 8.89 -28.32
C ARG A 111 -17.39 8.68 -29.84
N LEU A 112 -16.64 7.67 -30.29
CA LEU A 112 -16.47 7.36 -31.71
C LEU A 112 -17.71 6.64 -32.29
N ILE A 113 -18.48 5.92 -31.47
CA ILE A 113 -19.63 5.13 -31.90
C ILE A 113 -20.90 5.98 -31.96
N ASN A 114 -21.08 6.94 -31.08
CA ASN A 114 -22.31 7.75 -31.07
C ASN A 114 -22.09 9.16 -30.49
N PRO A 115 -21.75 10.16 -31.34
CA PRO A 115 -21.52 11.53 -30.89
C PRO A 115 -22.78 12.28 -30.45
N GLU A 116 -23.97 11.83 -30.80
CA GLU A 116 -25.23 12.56 -30.55
C GLU A 116 -26.17 11.87 -29.54
N HIS A 117 -25.96 10.60 -29.21
CA HIS A 117 -26.76 9.89 -28.19
C HIS A 117 -25.82 9.22 -27.18
N GLU A 118 -25.70 9.81 -26.01
CA GLU A 118 -25.21 9.09 -24.83
C GLU A 118 -26.19 7.97 -24.49
N ASN A 119 -26.02 6.82 -25.14
CA ASN A 119 -26.81 5.64 -24.79
C ASN A 119 -26.43 5.23 -23.38
N LEU A 120 -27.41 5.17 -22.51
CA LEU A 120 -27.31 4.74 -21.11
C LEU A 120 -26.64 3.37 -20.92
N THR A 121 -26.67 2.49 -21.96
CA THR A 121 -25.95 1.22 -21.98
C THR A 121 -24.43 1.38 -21.89
N ASP A 122 -23.86 2.42 -22.48
CA ASP A 122 -22.41 2.64 -22.45
C ASP A 122 -21.96 3.14 -21.06
N ILE A 123 -22.84 3.84 -20.35
CA ILE A 123 -22.65 4.25 -18.95
C ILE A 123 -22.74 3.02 -18.01
N VAL A 124 -23.62 2.07 -18.31
CA VAL A 124 -23.75 0.82 -17.53
C VAL A 124 -22.49 -0.03 -17.65
N ASP A 125 -21.89 -0.13 -18.83
CA ASP A 125 -20.63 -0.85 -19.03
C ASP A 125 -19.45 -0.15 -18.34
N LEU A 126 -19.49 1.19 -18.22
CA LEU A 126 -18.53 1.97 -17.45
C LEU A 126 -18.67 1.77 -15.93
N ILE A 127 -19.89 1.50 -15.46
CA ILE A 127 -20.22 1.33 -14.03
C ILE A 127 -20.08 -0.12 -13.58
N ASN A 128 -20.37 -1.10 -14.46
CA ASN A 128 -20.26 -2.54 -14.16
C ASN A 128 -18.81 -3.04 -13.97
N ILE A 129 -17.81 -2.19 -14.17
CA ILE A 129 -16.41 -2.53 -13.89
C ILE A 129 -16.21 -2.97 -12.43
N ASN A 130 -17.03 -2.46 -11.50
CA ASN A 130 -16.88 -2.76 -10.08
C ASN A 130 -17.49 -4.12 -9.66
N SER A 131 -18.29 -4.79 -10.51
CA SER A 131 -18.92 -6.05 -10.12
C SER A 131 -17.98 -7.25 -10.20
N ASP A 132 -17.04 -7.22 -11.14
CA ASP A 132 -16.11 -8.35 -11.37
C ASP A 132 -14.93 -8.32 -10.36
N TYR A 133 -14.63 -7.16 -9.76
CA TYR A 133 -13.57 -7.01 -8.75
C TYR A 133 -13.99 -7.36 -7.31
N ALA A 134 -15.24 -7.73 -7.11
CA ALA A 134 -15.76 -8.05 -5.78
C ALA A 134 -15.20 -9.36 -5.20
N GLU A 135 -14.67 -10.24 -6.04
CA GLU A 135 -14.16 -11.55 -5.63
C GLU A 135 -12.64 -11.55 -5.41
N ASP A 136 -11.90 -10.69 -6.13
CA ASP A 136 -10.45 -10.59 -5.98
C ASP A 136 -10.08 -9.42 -5.07
N ASP A 137 -9.03 -9.62 -4.25
CA ASP A 137 -8.46 -8.58 -3.41
C ASP A 137 -7.60 -7.67 -4.31
N PRO A 138 -8.02 -6.42 -4.58
CA PRO A 138 -7.27 -5.53 -5.47
C PRO A 138 -5.96 -5.03 -4.85
N GLY A 139 -5.61 -5.50 -3.65
CA GLY A 139 -4.50 -5.02 -2.85
C GLY A 139 -4.90 -4.03 -1.75
N ASP A 140 -3.92 -3.33 -1.19
CA ASP A 140 -4.12 -2.42 -0.05
C ASP A 140 -3.98 -0.95 -0.49
N PRO A 141 -5.06 -0.14 -0.40
CA PRO A 141 -5.01 1.29 -0.71
C PRO A 141 -4.27 2.12 0.35
N LEU A 142 -3.84 1.51 1.44
CA LEU A 142 -3.15 2.19 2.54
C LEU A 142 -1.74 2.58 2.14
N GLN A 143 -1.39 3.84 2.37
CA GLN A 143 -0.05 4.38 2.21
C GLN A 143 0.43 4.97 3.53
N ILE A 144 1.64 4.62 3.95
CA ILE A 144 2.25 5.12 5.18
C ILE A 144 3.47 5.97 4.80
N TYR A 145 3.36 7.26 5.02
CA TYR A 145 4.47 8.20 4.87
C TYR A 145 5.10 8.47 6.22
N LYS A 146 6.42 8.47 6.25
CA LYS A 146 7.20 8.80 7.46
C LYS A 146 8.13 9.96 7.17
N ASN A 147 8.13 10.96 8.03
CA ASN A 147 9.06 12.06 7.99
C ASN A 147 10.01 11.95 9.20
N ARG A 148 11.24 11.50 8.94
CA ARG A 148 12.24 11.25 9.99
C ARG A 148 12.76 12.51 10.64
N THR A 149 12.62 13.68 10.00
CA THR A 149 13.02 14.97 10.59
C THR A 149 12.01 15.48 11.60
N THR A 150 10.71 15.33 11.29
CA THR A 150 9.63 15.85 12.15
C THR A 150 9.07 14.80 13.12
N GLY A 151 9.45 13.53 12.95
CA GLY A 151 8.90 12.45 13.75
C GLY A 151 7.44 12.11 13.41
N VAL A 152 6.91 12.51 12.25
CA VAL A 152 5.50 12.33 11.88
C VAL A 152 5.32 11.13 10.97
N VAL A 153 4.37 10.26 11.34
CA VAL A 153 3.81 9.20 10.49
C VAL A 153 2.44 9.65 9.99
N SER A 154 2.27 9.66 8.68
CA SER A 154 1.00 9.96 8.01
C SER A 154 0.45 8.70 7.37
N SER A 155 -0.61 8.14 7.94
CA SER A 155 -1.39 7.06 7.34
C SER A 155 -2.45 7.65 6.43
N ILE A 156 -2.44 7.27 5.16
CA ILE A 156 -3.35 7.78 4.14
C ILE A 156 -4.08 6.62 3.50
N TYR A 157 -5.38 6.72 3.45
CA TYR A 157 -6.24 5.83 2.68
C TYR A 157 -6.86 6.62 1.54
N ASN A 158 -6.52 6.25 0.32
CA ASN A 158 -7.09 6.85 -0.88
C ASN A 158 -7.91 5.80 -1.62
N SER A 159 -9.18 6.03 -1.74
CA SER A 159 -10.08 5.29 -2.62
C SER A 159 -10.77 6.25 -3.59
N TYR A 160 -11.62 5.73 -4.48
CA TYR A 160 -12.43 6.57 -5.36
C TYR A 160 -13.41 7.49 -4.62
N VAL A 161 -13.77 7.13 -3.40
CA VAL A 161 -14.85 7.78 -2.64
C VAL A 161 -14.30 8.51 -1.43
N ASP A 162 -13.25 7.98 -0.81
CA ASP A 162 -12.75 8.43 0.48
C ASP A 162 -11.27 8.79 0.40
N ASN A 163 -10.93 9.97 0.93
CA ASN A 163 -9.56 10.43 1.14
C ASN A 163 -9.42 10.80 2.60
N ILE A 164 -8.89 9.89 3.41
CA ILE A 164 -8.73 10.09 4.85
C ILE A 164 -7.26 10.03 5.25
N ARG A 165 -6.87 10.88 6.19
CA ARG A 165 -5.50 10.98 6.70
C ARG A 165 -5.48 11.01 8.22
N CYS A 166 -4.59 10.19 8.80
CA CYS A 166 -4.23 10.22 10.21
C CYS A 166 -2.74 10.53 10.37
N ASN A 167 -2.42 11.56 11.15
CA ASN A 167 -1.02 11.88 11.52
C ASN A 167 -0.78 11.49 12.97
N GLN A 168 0.34 10.80 13.21
CA GLN A 168 0.80 10.39 14.54
C GLN A 168 2.26 10.80 14.72
N ASN A 169 2.67 11.08 15.97
CA ASN A 169 4.07 11.36 16.28
C ASN A 169 4.75 10.07 16.76
N ILE A 170 5.95 9.78 16.28
CA ILE A 170 6.72 8.57 16.60
C ILE A 170 7.02 8.46 18.10
N ASP A 171 7.36 9.57 18.75
CA ASP A 171 7.73 9.57 20.18
C ASP A 171 6.58 9.10 21.07
N GLN A 172 5.35 9.16 20.56
CA GLN A 172 4.14 8.68 21.23
C GLN A 172 3.77 7.25 20.81
N MET A 173 4.40 6.71 19.76
CA MET A 173 4.03 5.42 19.20
C MET A 173 4.92 4.28 19.66
N HIS A 174 6.25 4.47 19.72
CA HIS A 174 7.19 3.37 19.86
C HIS A 174 8.17 3.54 21.02
N GLN A 175 8.14 2.57 21.93
CA GLN A 175 9.14 2.40 23.00
C GLN A 175 9.76 1.01 22.85
N TRP A 176 10.77 0.91 21.98
CA TRP A 176 11.46 -0.34 21.70
C TRP A 176 12.31 -0.82 22.89
N GLN A 177 12.20 -2.10 23.21
CA GLN A 177 13.06 -2.80 24.14
C GLN A 177 14.06 -3.67 23.37
N MET A 178 15.35 -3.37 23.50
CA MET A 178 16.42 -4.14 22.86
C MET A 178 16.59 -5.48 23.54
N ILE A 179 16.76 -6.55 22.76
CA ILE A 179 17.00 -7.91 23.23
C ILE A 179 18.34 -8.39 22.70
N GLU A 180 19.15 -9.04 23.54
CA GLU A 180 20.46 -9.61 23.18
C GLU A 180 20.31 -10.91 22.39
N GLU A 181 19.62 -10.84 21.25
CA GLU A 181 19.48 -11.92 20.30
C GLU A 181 19.74 -11.39 18.89
N THR A 182 20.33 -12.21 18.04
CA THR A 182 20.61 -11.88 16.65
C THR A 182 20.05 -12.91 15.69
N ASP A 183 19.74 -12.49 14.47
CA ASP A 183 19.34 -13.33 13.35
C ASP A 183 19.98 -12.78 12.07
N THR A 184 19.95 -13.53 10.97
CA THR A 184 20.48 -13.09 9.67
C THR A 184 19.37 -13.00 8.64
N ILE A 185 19.10 -11.79 8.13
CA ILE A 185 18.05 -11.53 7.13
C ILE A 185 18.68 -10.84 5.93
N LEU A 186 18.46 -11.34 4.72
CA LEU A 186 19.08 -10.86 3.48
C LEU A 186 20.63 -10.79 3.54
N GLY A 187 21.26 -11.55 4.42
CA GLY A 187 22.71 -11.54 4.63
C GLY A 187 23.21 -10.50 5.65
N TYR A 188 22.34 -9.66 6.18
CA TYR A 188 22.66 -8.69 7.25
C TYR A 188 22.47 -9.31 8.63
N VAL A 189 23.39 -9.01 9.55
CA VAL A 189 23.21 -9.36 10.95
C VAL A 189 22.21 -8.39 11.57
N CYS A 190 21.12 -8.94 12.13
CA CYS A 190 20.03 -8.19 12.70
C CYS A 190 19.96 -8.40 14.22
N GLN A 191 19.80 -7.34 14.97
CA GLN A 191 19.52 -7.36 16.39
C GLN A 191 18.00 -7.40 16.62
N LYS A 192 17.56 -8.11 17.67
CA LYS A 192 16.18 -8.22 18.08
C LYS A 192 15.75 -7.04 18.94
N ALA A 193 14.51 -6.58 18.75
CA ALA A 193 13.85 -5.62 19.62
C ALA A 193 12.37 -5.99 19.77
N CYS A 194 11.75 -5.63 20.90
CA CYS A 194 10.33 -5.87 21.18
C CYS A 194 9.60 -4.54 21.39
N LEU A 195 8.32 -4.52 21.06
CA LEU A 195 7.45 -3.37 21.17
C LEU A 195 6.01 -3.80 21.44
N THR A 196 5.32 -3.18 22.40
CA THR A 196 3.87 -3.22 22.49
C THR A 196 3.28 -1.99 21.82
N TYR A 197 2.50 -2.18 20.75
CA TYR A 197 1.89 -1.10 20.00
C TYR A 197 0.48 -1.47 19.52
N ALA A 198 -0.47 -0.55 19.66
CA ALA A 198 -1.83 -0.70 19.18
C ALA A 198 -2.51 -2.02 19.63
N GLY A 199 -2.28 -2.42 20.88
CA GLY A 199 -2.86 -3.62 21.49
C GLY A 199 -2.20 -4.94 21.10
N ARG A 200 -1.04 -4.91 20.42
CA ARG A 200 -0.27 -6.10 20.05
C ARG A 200 1.17 -6.02 20.51
N ASP A 201 1.75 -7.18 20.84
CA ASP A 201 3.17 -7.33 21.08
C ASP A 201 3.87 -7.72 19.78
N TYR A 202 4.89 -6.96 19.42
CA TYR A 202 5.69 -7.17 18.22
C TYR A 202 7.13 -7.49 18.55
N THR A 203 7.73 -8.34 17.72
CA THR A 203 9.17 -8.57 17.68
C THR A 203 9.71 -8.09 16.34
N ALA A 204 10.76 -7.27 16.38
CA ALA A 204 11.44 -6.76 15.20
C ALA A 204 12.91 -7.20 15.18
N TRP A 205 13.45 -7.38 13.96
CA TRP A 205 14.86 -7.55 13.69
C TRP A 205 15.32 -6.43 12.78
N PHE A 206 16.33 -5.70 13.23
CA PHE A 206 16.88 -4.55 12.51
C PHE A 206 18.40 -4.66 12.40
N THR A 207 18.96 -4.05 11.36
CA THR A 207 20.41 -4.02 11.14
C THR A 207 20.96 -2.61 11.21
N THR A 208 22.07 -2.43 11.94
CA THR A 208 22.83 -1.19 11.97
C THR A 208 23.78 -1.04 10.79
N GLU A 209 23.98 -2.09 9.99
CA GLU A 209 24.77 -2.03 8.74
C GLU A 209 24.10 -1.12 7.71
N ILE A 210 22.78 -0.93 7.81
CA ILE A 210 22.01 0.05 7.03
C ILE A 210 21.48 1.09 8.03
N PRO A 211 22.21 2.23 8.22
CA PRO A 211 21.91 3.20 9.28
C PRO A 211 20.72 4.12 8.90
N ILE A 212 19.63 3.53 8.42
CA ILE A 212 18.39 4.21 8.11
C ILE A 212 17.36 3.78 9.14
N ASN A 213 16.95 4.71 9.99
CA ASN A 213 15.93 4.49 11.00
C ASN A 213 14.54 4.43 10.32
N ASP A 214 14.18 3.26 9.76
CA ASP A 214 12.92 3.04 9.07
C ASP A 214 12.56 1.53 9.04
N GLY A 215 11.36 1.20 8.54
CA GLY A 215 10.88 -0.18 8.45
C GLY A 215 9.51 -0.30 7.79
N PRO A 216 8.92 -1.50 7.78
CA PRO A 216 7.62 -1.74 7.18
C PRO A 216 6.49 -1.07 7.98
N TRP A 217 5.37 -0.82 7.32
CA TRP A 217 4.17 -0.24 7.90
C TRP A 217 4.47 1.01 8.73
N LYS A 218 4.00 1.11 9.96
CA LYS A 218 4.28 2.23 10.88
C LYS A 218 5.56 2.04 11.70
N PHE A 219 6.26 0.91 11.57
CA PHE A 219 7.44 0.61 12.40
C PHE A 219 8.67 1.40 11.96
N TRP A 220 9.29 2.09 12.91
CA TRP A 220 10.56 2.79 12.81
C TRP A 220 11.09 3.10 14.21
N GLY A 221 12.17 3.87 14.35
CA GLY A 221 12.67 4.31 15.67
C GLY A 221 13.81 3.45 16.22
N LEU A 222 14.19 2.36 15.55
CA LEU A 222 15.38 1.58 15.86
C LEU A 222 16.62 2.21 15.21
N PRO A 223 17.84 2.00 15.75
CA PRO A 223 19.07 2.61 15.21
C PRO A 223 19.56 1.91 13.94
N GLY A 224 18.68 1.64 13.01
CA GLY A 224 18.94 0.95 11.72
C GLY A 224 17.66 0.48 11.07
N LEU A 225 17.82 -0.15 9.89
CA LEU A 225 16.70 -0.58 9.07
C LEU A 225 16.07 -1.86 9.61
N ILE A 226 14.76 -1.84 9.80
CA ILE A 226 13.99 -2.99 10.26
C ILE A 226 13.74 -3.91 9.08
N LEU A 227 14.28 -5.12 9.13
CA LEU A 227 14.15 -6.10 8.05
C LEU A 227 13.05 -7.14 8.30
N LYS A 228 12.63 -7.31 9.55
CA LYS A 228 11.52 -8.21 9.89
C LYS A 228 10.74 -7.69 11.07
N VAL A 229 9.42 -7.86 11.03
CA VAL A 229 8.52 -7.67 12.18
C VAL A 229 7.52 -8.81 12.18
N VAL A 230 7.20 -9.34 13.35
CA VAL A 230 6.14 -10.33 13.56
C VAL A 230 5.40 -10.01 14.86
N ASP A 231 4.08 -10.14 14.87
CA ASP A 231 3.32 -10.07 16.11
C ASP A 231 3.37 -11.42 16.87
N LYS A 232 3.15 -11.37 18.18
CA LYS A 232 3.26 -12.54 19.07
C LYS A 232 2.32 -13.67 18.70
N GLU A 233 1.16 -13.35 18.16
CA GLU A 233 0.14 -14.31 17.72
C GLU A 233 0.38 -14.84 16.30
N GLU A 234 1.47 -14.41 15.63
CA GLU A 234 1.82 -14.77 14.25
C GLU A 234 0.70 -14.48 13.23
N GLN A 235 -0.13 -13.49 13.53
CA GLN A 235 -1.22 -13.05 12.64
C GLN A 235 -0.73 -12.09 11.57
N PHE A 236 0.38 -11.38 11.86
CA PHE A 236 1.03 -10.44 10.94
C PHE A 236 2.54 -10.64 10.96
N GLU A 237 3.11 -10.69 9.78
CA GLU A 237 4.55 -10.75 9.61
C GLU A 237 4.96 -9.95 8.38
N TRP A 238 5.99 -9.13 8.51
CA TRP A 238 6.68 -8.46 7.42
C TRP A 238 8.12 -8.94 7.39
N VAL A 239 8.57 -9.49 6.27
CA VAL A 239 9.95 -9.94 6.08
C VAL A 239 10.51 -9.29 4.83
N ALA A 240 11.62 -8.58 4.95
CA ALA A 240 12.34 -8.03 3.81
C ALA A 240 12.84 -9.16 2.89
N ILE A 241 12.48 -9.11 1.62
CA ILE A 241 12.82 -10.12 0.61
C ILE A 241 13.75 -9.60 -0.49
N GLY A 242 13.94 -8.28 -0.54
CA GLY A 242 14.83 -7.62 -1.50
C GLY A 242 15.12 -6.19 -1.12
N LEU A 243 16.33 -5.75 -1.44
CA LEU A 243 16.80 -4.36 -1.31
C LEU A 243 17.43 -3.97 -2.64
N GLU A 244 17.10 -2.78 -3.13
CA GLU A 244 17.64 -2.26 -4.38
C GLU A 244 17.93 -0.75 -4.30
N ASN A 245 18.84 -0.28 -5.15
CA ASN A 245 18.99 1.15 -5.40
C ASN A 245 17.94 1.57 -6.42
N ILE A 246 17.24 2.66 -6.13
CA ILE A 246 16.20 3.21 -6.98
C ILE A 246 16.49 4.68 -7.30
N ASP A 247 15.91 5.17 -8.39
CA ASP A 247 15.95 6.58 -8.77
C ASP A 247 14.53 7.02 -9.15
N GLY A 248 13.93 7.87 -8.32
CA GLY A 248 12.58 8.36 -8.53
C GLY A 248 12.17 9.35 -7.44
N ASP A 249 10.92 9.76 -7.45
CA ASP A 249 10.40 10.73 -6.51
C ASP A 249 9.38 10.07 -5.56
N ILE A 250 9.53 10.30 -4.25
CA ILE A 250 8.48 10.03 -3.27
C ILE A 250 7.42 11.11 -3.46
N VAL A 251 6.20 10.69 -3.75
CA VAL A 251 5.10 11.61 -4.06
C VAL A 251 3.88 11.31 -3.19
N MET A 252 3.10 12.36 -2.92
CA MET A 252 1.83 12.28 -2.19
C MET A 252 0.75 12.99 -3.00
N ASN A 253 -0.48 12.47 -2.98
CA ASN A 253 -1.60 13.15 -3.64
C ASN A 253 -1.81 14.56 -3.08
N LYS A 254 -2.02 15.53 -3.97
CA LYS A 254 -2.61 16.81 -3.61
C LYS A 254 -4.10 16.58 -3.35
N GLY A 255 -4.65 17.26 -2.39
CA GLY A 255 -6.08 17.23 -2.14
C GLY A 255 -6.40 17.48 -0.67
N ASP A 256 -7.68 17.68 -0.44
CA ASP A 256 -8.21 17.79 0.89
C ASP A 256 -8.43 16.36 1.43
N TYR A 257 -7.75 16.07 2.51
CA TYR A 257 -7.96 14.84 3.25
C TYR A 257 -8.87 15.10 4.43
N GLU A 258 -9.86 14.26 4.64
CA GLU A 258 -10.55 14.18 5.91
C GLU A 258 -9.54 13.83 7.00
N LYS A 259 -9.41 14.67 8.00
CA LYS A 259 -8.48 14.46 9.11
C LYS A 259 -9.14 13.55 10.15
N ALA A 260 -8.48 12.46 10.47
CA ALA A 260 -8.90 11.52 11.48
C ALA A 260 -7.87 11.40 12.61
N ASN A 261 -8.35 11.18 13.83
CA ASN A 261 -7.52 10.68 14.91
C ASN A 261 -7.26 9.16 14.73
N PRO A 262 -6.33 8.55 15.49
CA PRO A 262 -6.00 7.13 15.32
C PRO A 262 -7.20 6.19 15.44
N THR A 263 -8.10 6.42 16.39
CA THR A 263 -9.31 5.61 16.60
C THR A 263 -10.27 5.72 15.41
N GLN A 264 -10.55 6.93 14.95
CA GLN A 264 -11.41 7.17 13.78
C GLN A 264 -10.84 6.54 12.52
N PHE A 265 -9.53 6.66 12.32
CA PHE A 265 -8.84 6.09 11.15
C PHE A 265 -8.91 4.55 11.18
N ARG A 266 -8.62 3.92 12.31
CA ARG A 266 -8.75 2.47 12.49
C ARG A 266 -10.18 1.99 12.21
N ASP A 267 -11.19 2.65 12.79
CA ASP A 267 -12.59 2.26 12.62
C ASP A 267 -13.05 2.44 11.17
N PHE A 268 -12.51 3.46 10.48
CA PHE A 268 -12.69 3.62 9.05
C PHE A 268 -12.07 2.47 8.26
N ILE A 269 -10.80 2.13 8.49
CA ILE A 269 -10.10 1.03 7.79
C ILE A 269 -10.84 -0.30 7.99
N ASN A 270 -11.27 -0.61 9.22
CA ASN A 270 -12.01 -1.83 9.51
C ASN A 270 -13.33 -1.91 8.71
N ARG A 271 -14.04 -0.80 8.55
CA ARG A 271 -15.25 -0.74 7.71
C ARG A 271 -14.93 -0.86 6.23
N ALA A 272 -13.95 -0.10 5.75
CA ALA A 272 -13.55 -0.09 4.34
C ALA A 272 -13.02 -1.46 3.86
N THR A 273 -12.39 -2.22 4.75
CA THR A 273 -11.89 -3.57 4.45
C THR A 273 -12.93 -4.67 4.60
N SER A 274 -14.06 -4.43 5.28
CA SER A 274 -15.14 -5.41 5.49
C SER A 274 -16.24 -5.35 4.44
N SER A 275 -16.38 -4.25 3.72
CA SER A 275 -17.42 -4.06 2.70
C SER A 275 -16.87 -3.38 1.45
N ILE A 276 -17.59 -3.58 0.34
CA ILE A 276 -17.34 -2.89 -0.93
C ILE A 276 -18.61 -2.19 -1.38
N MET A 277 -18.45 -1.03 -1.99
CA MET A 277 -19.57 -0.36 -2.65
C MET A 277 -19.77 -0.98 -4.02
N VAL A 278 -20.95 -1.53 -4.25
CA VAL A 278 -21.38 -2.09 -5.54
C VAL A 278 -22.43 -1.16 -6.15
N SER A 279 -22.24 -0.80 -7.41
CA SER A 279 -23.24 -0.05 -8.17
C SER A 279 -23.88 -0.96 -9.21
N PHE A 280 -25.18 -0.86 -9.37
CA PHE A 280 -25.91 -1.53 -10.44
C PHE A 280 -27.00 -0.61 -11.02
N TYR A 281 -27.29 -0.82 -12.28
CA TYR A 281 -28.26 -0.04 -13.00
C TYR A 281 -29.54 -0.87 -13.23
N ASN A 282 -30.66 -0.30 -12.86
CA ASN A 282 -31.97 -0.94 -13.06
C ASN A 282 -33.03 0.10 -13.46
N ASN A 283 -33.71 -0.14 -14.58
CA ASN A 283 -34.81 0.69 -15.10
C ASN A 283 -34.49 2.21 -15.18
N GLY A 284 -33.28 2.56 -15.66
CA GLY A 284 -32.89 3.96 -15.80
C GLY A 284 -32.40 4.63 -14.51
N VAL A 285 -32.23 3.87 -13.43
CA VAL A 285 -31.78 4.39 -12.13
C VAL A 285 -30.50 3.69 -11.70
N LEU A 286 -29.50 4.48 -11.30
CA LEU A 286 -28.27 3.98 -10.70
C LEU A 286 -28.51 3.73 -9.20
N TYR A 287 -28.30 2.51 -8.78
CA TYR A 287 -28.34 2.09 -7.39
C TYR A 287 -26.92 1.87 -6.90
N MET A 288 -26.66 2.30 -5.67
CA MET A 288 -25.39 2.04 -4.96
C MET A 288 -25.72 1.34 -3.65
N THR A 289 -25.05 0.26 -3.37
CA THR A 289 -25.21 -0.50 -2.12
C THR A 289 -23.86 -1.02 -1.62
N ASN A 290 -23.75 -1.19 -0.31
CA ASN A 290 -22.62 -1.87 0.27
C ASN A 290 -22.87 -3.37 0.28
N LYS A 291 -21.91 -4.15 -0.21
CA LYS A 291 -21.89 -5.60 -0.14
C LYS A 291 -20.76 -6.01 0.80
N GLU A 292 -21.05 -6.92 1.71
CA GLU A 292 -19.99 -7.50 2.54
C GLU A 292 -18.98 -8.24 1.66
N ARG A 293 -17.69 -8.11 1.98
CA ARG A 293 -16.66 -8.90 1.32
C ARG A 293 -16.80 -10.37 1.70
N PRO A 294 -16.45 -11.30 0.80
CA PRO A 294 -16.49 -12.73 1.11
C PRO A 294 -15.45 -13.14 2.17
N TYR A 295 -14.62 -12.22 2.60
CA TYR A 295 -13.62 -12.39 3.64
C TYR A 295 -13.50 -11.13 4.49
N THR A 296 -12.99 -11.28 5.72
CA THR A 296 -12.60 -10.17 6.60
C THR A 296 -11.12 -10.25 6.90
N LYS A 297 -10.40 -9.12 6.80
CA LYS A 297 -9.01 -9.01 7.25
C LYS A 297 -9.00 -8.96 8.79
N THR A 298 -8.05 -9.65 9.42
CA THR A 298 -7.81 -9.50 10.86
C THR A 298 -7.40 -8.05 11.14
N PRO A 299 -7.98 -7.36 12.13
CA PRO A 299 -7.58 -6.00 12.47
C PRO A 299 -6.12 -5.97 12.94
N ILE A 300 -5.30 -5.12 12.32
CA ILE A 300 -3.91 -4.96 12.72
C ILE A 300 -3.76 -4.14 14.00
N GLU A 301 -4.64 -3.17 14.24
CA GLU A 301 -4.69 -2.34 15.44
C GLU A 301 -5.86 -2.74 16.33
N LEU A 302 -5.59 -3.09 17.59
CA LEU A 302 -6.54 -3.59 18.57
C LEU A 302 -6.74 -2.61 19.75
N PHE A 303 -6.65 -1.30 19.50
CA PHE A 303 -6.89 -0.33 20.57
C PHE A 303 -8.20 -0.65 21.31
N GLU A 304 -8.15 -0.68 22.63
CA GLU A 304 -9.35 -0.82 23.46
C GLU A 304 -10.29 0.36 23.17
N LYS A 305 -11.59 0.09 23.16
CA LYS A 305 -12.58 1.17 23.15
C LYS A 305 -12.50 1.85 24.50
N GLU A 306 -12.14 3.14 24.50
CA GLU A 306 -12.29 4.01 25.68
C GLU A 306 -13.76 4.12 26.11
#